data_2414cabc8a44164902623b4b183563e2
#
_entry.id   2414cabc8a44164902623b4b183563e2
#
_cell.length_a   1.000
_cell.length_b   1.000
_cell.length_c   1.000
_cell.angle_alpha   90.00
_cell.angle_beta   90.00
_cell.angle_gamma   90.00
#
_symmetry.space_group_name_H-M   'P 1'
#
loop_
_entity.id
_entity.type
_entity.pdbx_description
1 polymer ?
#
loop_
_entity_poly.entity_id
_entity_poly.type
_entity_poly.pdbx_seq_one_letter_code
_entity_poly.pdbx_strand_id
1 'polypeptide(L)'
;MKVGIVLGSIREGRMGEGVARWVNDLAQGRDTGVEYELVDLKEFNVPLLESPVVPGAANKQYDNEQVQAWSDKIDSFDGFIFVTPEYNHSVPGGFKNAFDALGSEWFGKAVAFVGYGASGGVRAIEAWRLIVSNFQMLQVRAALEFNLFTEFNESGFAPADRKIEEAANLFTDLEAMLKKVNA
;
A
#
# COMPACT_ATOMS: atom_id res chain seq x y z
N MET A 1 -12.31 -11.10 6.16
CA MET A 1 -10.98 -10.45 6.22
C MET A 1 -11.03 -9.20 5.37
N LYS A 2 -10.31 -8.16 5.76
CA LYS A 2 -10.34 -6.86 5.08
C LYS A 2 -8.95 -6.41 4.65
N VAL A 3 -8.80 -5.93 3.41
CA VAL A 3 -7.54 -5.50 2.82
C VAL A 3 -7.62 -4.04 2.41
N GLY A 4 -6.67 -3.22 2.88
CA GLY A 4 -6.50 -1.83 2.45
C GLY A 4 -5.62 -1.73 1.21
N ILE A 5 -6.15 -1.19 0.10
CA ILE A 5 -5.37 -0.80 -1.08
C ILE A 5 -4.92 0.64 -0.87
N VAL A 6 -3.70 0.83 -0.39
CA VAL A 6 -3.19 2.15 0.02
C VAL A 6 -2.55 2.87 -1.15
N LEU A 7 -3.17 3.95 -1.63
CA LEU A 7 -2.58 4.88 -2.58
C LEU A 7 -1.57 5.79 -1.87
N GLY A 8 -0.28 5.46 -1.97
CA GLY A 8 0.79 6.10 -1.19
C GLY A 8 1.30 7.44 -1.72
N SER A 9 0.91 7.86 -2.93
CA SER A 9 1.32 9.15 -3.47
C SER A 9 0.39 10.28 -3.04
N ILE A 10 0.95 11.36 -2.49
CA ILE A 10 0.21 12.57 -2.09
C ILE A 10 0.41 13.76 -3.04
N ARG A 11 1.15 13.58 -4.16
CA ARG A 11 1.45 14.65 -5.11
C ARG A 11 0.20 15.16 -5.83
N GLU A 12 0.20 16.44 -6.19
CA GLU A 12 -0.75 16.96 -7.18
C GLU A 12 -0.52 16.31 -8.55
N GLY A 13 -1.60 15.99 -9.27
CA GLY A 13 -1.51 15.35 -10.59
C GLY A 13 -0.85 13.98 -10.59
N ARG A 14 -0.94 13.25 -9.46
CA ARG A 14 -0.35 11.90 -9.30
C ARG A 14 -0.99 10.88 -10.24
N MET A 15 -0.16 10.13 -10.93
CA MET A 15 -0.60 9.07 -11.84
C MET A 15 -1.08 7.81 -11.08
N GLY A 16 -0.71 7.68 -9.81
CA GLY A 16 -1.05 6.54 -8.96
C GLY A 16 -2.55 6.32 -8.74
N GLU A 17 -3.38 7.33 -8.91
CA GLU A 17 -4.85 7.18 -8.83
C GLU A 17 -5.37 6.18 -9.86
N GLY A 18 -4.91 6.27 -11.11
CA GLY A 18 -5.29 5.33 -12.17
C GLY A 18 -4.87 3.90 -11.80
N VAL A 19 -3.65 3.73 -11.30
CA VAL A 19 -3.14 2.43 -10.87
C VAL A 19 -3.96 1.87 -9.70
N ALA A 20 -4.19 2.67 -8.66
CA ALA A 20 -4.92 2.22 -7.47
C ALA A 20 -6.39 1.90 -7.77
N ARG A 21 -7.06 2.69 -8.62
CA ARG A 21 -8.42 2.40 -9.08
C ARG A 21 -8.48 1.09 -9.86
N TRP A 22 -7.59 0.88 -10.82
CA TRP A 22 -7.52 -0.36 -11.59
C TRP A 22 -7.30 -1.59 -10.70
N VAL A 23 -6.40 -1.51 -9.72
CA VAL A 23 -6.18 -2.59 -8.74
C VAL A 23 -7.46 -2.83 -7.92
N ASN A 24 -8.12 -1.77 -7.47
CA ASN A 24 -9.36 -1.87 -6.72
C ASN A 24 -10.49 -2.49 -7.55
N ASP A 25 -10.67 -2.07 -8.80
CA ASP A 25 -11.73 -2.58 -9.68
C ASP A 25 -11.58 -4.09 -9.92
N LEU A 26 -10.34 -4.57 -10.13
CA LEU A 26 -10.06 -6.00 -10.22
C LEU A 26 -10.35 -6.73 -8.91
N ALA A 27 -10.01 -6.12 -7.77
CA ALA A 27 -10.26 -6.69 -6.45
C ALA A 27 -11.76 -6.82 -6.16
N GLN A 28 -12.58 -5.82 -6.53
CA GLN A 28 -14.04 -5.85 -6.36
C GLN A 28 -14.72 -6.98 -7.17
N GLY A 29 -14.11 -7.43 -8.26
CA GLY A 29 -14.60 -8.56 -9.06
C GLY A 29 -14.33 -9.94 -8.45
N ARG A 30 -13.69 -10.03 -7.27
CA ARG A 30 -13.30 -11.30 -6.63
C ARG A 30 -14.33 -11.75 -5.59
N ASP A 31 -14.79 -12.99 -5.73
CA ASP A 31 -15.69 -13.64 -4.76
C ASP A 31 -14.92 -14.63 -3.88
N THR A 32 -14.12 -14.11 -2.96
CA THR A 32 -13.21 -14.90 -2.10
C THR A 32 -13.47 -14.72 -0.60
N GLY A 33 -14.47 -13.92 -0.25
CA GLY A 33 -14.79 -13.58 1.14
C GLY A 33 -13.79 -12.59 1.76
N VAL A 34 -12.91 -11.97 0.94
CA VAL A 34 -12.04 -10.86 1.33
C VAL A 34 -12.65 -9.56 0.81
N GLU A 35 -12.84 -8.60 1.72
CA GLU A 35 -13.27 -7.25 1.41
C GLU A 35 -12.05 -6.40 1.07
N TYR A 36 -12.11 -5.64 -0.03
CA TYR A 36 -11.07 -4.70 -0.43
C TYR A 36 -11.56 -3.27 -0.35
N GLU A 37 -10.75 -2.38 0.22
CA GLU A 37 -11.06 -0.96 0.32
C GLU A 37 -9.90 -0.12 -0.20
N LEU A 38 -10.20 0.82 -1.11
CA LEU A 38 -9.24 1.81 -1.57
C LEU A 38 -9.06 2.90 -0.50
N VAL A 39 -7.82 3.11 -0.06
CA VAL A 39 -7.44 4.09 0.95
C VAL A 39 -6.51 5.13 0.33
N ASP A 40 -6.98 6.35 0.21
CA ASP A 40 -6.16 7.45 -0.29
C ASP A 40 -5.40 8.13 0.87
N LEU A 41 -4.09 7.94 0.93
CA LEU A 41 -3.25 8.54 1.97
C LEU A 41 -3.38 10.08 2.03
N LYS A 42 -3.60 10.73 0.88
CA LYS A 42 -3.71 12.20 0.80
C LYS A 42 -4.87 12.74 1.64
N GLU A 43 -5.96 11.99 1.79
CA GLU A 43 -7.15 12.41 2.53
C GLU A 43 -6.89 12.52 4.04
N PHE A 44 -5.91 11.77 4.57
CA PHE A 44 -5.58 11.79 5.99
C PHE A 44 -4.68 12.96 6.38
N ASN A 45 -3.98 13.56 5.42
CA ASN A 45 -3.11 14.72 5.65
C ASN A 45 -2.17 14.52 6.86
N VAL A 46 -1.56 13.33 6.96
CA VAL A 46 -0.69 12.94 8.08
C VAL A 46 0.49 13.91 8.19
N PRO A 47 0.66 14.63 9.31
CA PRO A 47 1.77 15.56 9.49
C PRO A 47 3.12 14.84 9.56
N LEU A 48 4.22 15.58 9.44
CA LEU A 48 5.54 15.02 9.71
C LEU A 48 5.62 14.50 11.15
N LEU A 49 6.26 13.36 11.32
CA LEU A 49 6.42 12.73 12.63
C LEU A 49 7.37 13.57 13.51
N GLU A 50 6.77 14.33 14.41
CA GLU A 50 7.48 15.19 15.38
C GLU A 50 7.10 14.83 16.83
N SER A 51 6.27 13.80 17.03
CA SER A 51 5.83 13.38 18.37
C SER A 51 7.02 12.96 19.24
N PRO A 52 7.08 13.40 20.50
CA PRO A 52 8.06 12.92 21.46
C PRO A 52 7.83 11.45 21.88
N VAL A 53 6.62 10.93 21.64
CA VAL A 53 6.28 9.53 21.92
C VAL A 53 6.59 8.70 20.67
N VAL A 54 7.43 7.67 20.85
CA VAL A 54 7.74 6.72 19.79
C VAL A 54 6.45 5.98 19.40
N PRO A 55 6.06 5.93 18.10
CA PRO A 55 4.80 5.33 17.66
C PRO A 55 4.57 3.89 18.16
N GLY A 56 5.64 3.08 18.25
CA GLY A 56 5.57 1.73 18.81
C GLY A 56 5.20 1.67 20.31
N ALA A 57 5.33 2.78 21.04
CA ALA A 57 4.95 2.90 22.44
C ALA A 57 3.62 3.65 22.65
N ALA A 58 3.03 4.18 21.59
CA ALA A 58 1.79 4.96 21.65
C ALA A 58 0.54 4.11 21.96
N ASN A 59 0.61 2.79 21.84
CA ASN A 59 -0.52 1.88 22.05
C ASN A 59 -1.76 2.27 21.24
N LYS A 60 -1.56 2.71 19.98
CA LYS A 60 -2.61 3.19 19.05
C LYS A 60 -3.39 4.40 19.57
N GLN A 61 -2.77 5.20 20.43
CA GLN A 61 -3.36 6.43 21.00
C GLN A 61 -2.46 7.62 20.64
N TYR A 62 -2.95 8.50 19.80
CA TYR A 62 -2.20 9.63 19.27
C TYR A 62 -2.89 10.95 19.61
N ASP A 63 -2.13 11.94 20.08
CA ASP A 63 -2.67 13.27 20.43
C ASP A 63 -3.09 14.06 19.18
N ASN A 64 -2.50 13.77 18.02
CA ASN A 64 -2.85 14.43 16.77
C ASN A 64 -4.02 13.69 16.10
N GLU A 65 -5.13 14.41 15.86
CA GLU A 65 -6.35 13.84 15.28
C GLU A 65 -6.15 13.20 13.90
N GLN A 66 -5.28 13.76 13.05
CA GLN A 66 -5.00 13.22 11.72
C GLN A 66 -4.22 11.90 11.81
N VAL A 67 -3.26 11.82 12.75
CA VAL A 67 -2.54 10.57 13.02
C VAL A 67 -3.48 9.53 13.62
N GLN A 68 -4.37 9.92 14.54
CA GLN A 68 -5.36 9.01 15.12
C GLN A 68 -6.32 8.47 14.04
N ALA A 69 -6.84 9.33 13.17
CA ALA A 69 -7.72 8.90 12.08
C ALA A 69 -7.00 7.93 11.11
N TRP A 70 -5.71 8.17 10.86
CA TRP A 70 -4.87 7.28 10.08
C TRP A 70 -4.64 5.94 10.79
N SER A 71 -4.35 5.96 12.09
CA SER A 71 -4.21 4.77 12.93
C SER A 71 -5.48 3.91 12.91
N ASP A 72 -6.63 4.52 13.19
CA ASP A 72 -7.93 3.82 13.22
C ASP A 72 -8.23 3.16 11.88
N LYS A 73 -7.93 3.84 10.76
CA LYS A 73 -8.10 3.29 9.41
C LYS A 73 -7.19 2.10 9.17
N ILE A 74 -5.90 2.22 9.44
CA ILE A 74 -4.90 1.17 9.20
C ILE A 74 -5.13 -0.04 10.12
N ASP A 75 -5.52 0.21 11.36
CA ASP A 75 -5.78 -0.88 12.31
C ASP A 75 -6.98 -1.74 11.90
N SER A 76 -7.93 -1.18 11.17
CA SER A 76 -9.14 -1.88 10.71
C SER A 76 -8.90 -2.95 9.64
N PHE A 77 -7.69 -3.07 9.08
CA PHE A 77 -7.35 -4.02 8.02
C PHE A 77 -6.55 -5.22 8.54
N ASP A 78 -6.77 -6.37 7.93
CA ASP A 78 -6.00 -7.61 8.16
C ASP A 78 -4.73 -7.67 7.27
N GLY A 79 -4.70 -6.91 6.20
CA GLY A 79 -3.58 -6.84 5.27
C GLY A 79 -3.67 -5.68 4.31
N PHE A 80 -2.66 -5.55 3.44
CA PHE A 80 -2.50 -4.38 2.58
C PHE A 80 -2.02 -4.72 1.18
N ILE A 81 -2.39 -3.84 0.23
CA ILE A 81 -1.71 -3.67 -1.05
C ILE A 81 -1.17 -2.23 -1.09
N PHE A 82 0.15 -2.07 -1.06
CA PHE A 82 0.78 -0.75 -1.15
C PHE A 82 0.97 -0.36 -2.61
N VAL A 83 0.23 0.66 -3.06
CA VAL A 83 0.40 1.27 -4.39
C VAL A 83 1.38 2.42 -4.27
N THR A 84 2.62 2.20 -4.70
CA THR A 84 3.75 3.08 -4.45
C THR A 84 4.42 3.60 -5.71
N PRO A 85 4.62 4.94 -5.85
CA PRO A 85 5.57 5.45 -6.82
C PRO A 85 7.01 5.17 -6.39
N GLU A 86 7.93 5.24 -7.35
CA GLU A 86 9.35 5.32 -7.08
C GLU A 86 9.81 6.77 -7.17
N TYR A 87 10.30 7.33 -6.07
CA TYR A 87 10.87 8.67 -6.02
C TYR A 87 12.35 8.60 -5.67
N ASN A 88 13.20 9.12 -6.57
CA ASN A 88 14.64 9.16 -6.35
C ASN A 88 15.23 7.82 -5.89
N HIS A 89 14.86 6.76 -6.61
CA HIS A 89 15.39 5.40 -6.37
C HIS A 89 14.88 4.69 -5.10
N SER A 90 13.81 5.20 -4.45
CA SER A 90 13.29 4.66 -3.19
C SER A 90 11.80 4.95 -3.02
N VAL A 91 11.31 4.77 -1.79
CA VAL A 91 9.92 5.01 -1.39
C VAL A 91 9.60 6.51 -1.34
N PRO A 92 8.33 6.91 -1.56
CA PRO A 92 7.93 8.31 -1.43
C PRO A 92 7.95 8.77 0.03
N GLY A 93 8.56 9.93 0.30
CA GLY A 93 8.73 10.46 1.66
C GLY A 93 7.42 10.62 2.41
N GLY A 94 6.35 11.09 1.76
CA GLY A 94 5.04 11.22 2.41
C GLY A 94 4.44 9.89 2.85
N PHE A 95 4.57 8.83 2.03
CA PHE A 95 4.11 7.51 2.42
C PHE A 95 4.99 6.89 3.51
N LYS A 96 6.31 7.09 3.41
CA LYS A 96 7.24 6.65 4.47
C LYS A 96 6.93 7.33 5.80
N ASN A 97 6.67 8.63 5.80
CA ASN A 97 6.28 9.37 6.98
C ASN A 97 4.97 8.85 7.59
N ALA A 98 3.95 8.62 6.78
CA ALA A 98 2.67 8.08 7.26
C ALA A 98 2.81 6.65 7.79
N PHE A 99 3.70 5.85 7.22
CA PHE A 99 4.04 4.53 7.73
C PHE A 99 4.74 4.62 9.09
N ASP A 100 5.72 5.51 9.23
CA ASP A 100 6.51 5.70 10.45
C ASP A 100 5.71 6.37 11.58
N ALA A 101 4.65 7.12 11.25
CA ALA A 101 3.78 7.75 12.23
C ALA A 101 2.98 6.73 13.08
N LEU A 102 2.92 5.47 12.67
CA LEU A 102 2.24 4.37 13.34
C LEU A 102 3.22 3.29 13.79
N GLY A 103 2.75 2.37 14.64
CA GLY A 103 3.55 1.28 15.18
C GLY A 103 2.84 -0.07 15.10
N SER A 104 2.17 -0.44 16.17
CA SER A 104 1.55 -1.77 16.34
C SER A 104 0.43 -2.07 15.33
N GLU A 105 -0.10 -1.07 14.65
CA GLU A 105 -1.12 -1.19 13.60
C GLU A 105 -0.65 -2.04 12.41
N TRP A 106 0.67 -2.05 12.15
CA TRP A 106 1.27 -2.81 11.06
C TRP A 106 1.64 -4.24 11.43
N PHE A 107 1.79 -4.51 12.72
CA PHE A 107 2.48 -5.71 13.22
C PHE A 107 1.82 -7.01 12.76
N GLY A 108 2.61 -7.87 12.12
CA GLY A 108 2.22 -9.22 11.71
C GLY A 108 1.23 -9.29 10.53
N LYS A 109 0.78 -8.17 9.99
CA LYS A 109 -0.19 -8.13 8.89
C LYS A 109 0.43 -8.53 7.55
N ALA A 110 -0.39 -9.04 6.62
CA ALA A 110 0.04 -9.39 5.28
C ALA A 110 0.19 -8.15 4.39
N VAL A 111 1.16 -8.14 3.46
CA VAL A 111 1.35 -7.03 2.52
C VAL A 111 1.79 -7.51 1.13
N ALA A 112 1.19 -6.94 0.10
CA ALA A 112 1.58 -7.03 -1.29
C ALA A 112 1.95 -5.64 -1.85
N PHE A 113 2.68 -5.60 -2.96
CA PHE A 113 3.19 -4.35 -3.53
C PHE A 113 2.79 -4.17 -4.98
N VAL A 114 2.44 -2.94 -5.31
CA VAL A 114 2.17 -2.45 -6.65
C VAL A 114 3.01 -1.20 -6.86
N GLY A 115 4.08 -1.33 -7.64
CA GLY A 115 4.98 -0.22 -7.94
C GLY A 115 4.69 0.42 -9.30
N TYR A 116 4.96 1.71 -9.41
CA TYR A 116 4.99 2.39 -10.71
C TYR A 116 6.10 3.45 -10.74
N GLY A 117 6.72 3.61 -11.90
CA GLY A 117 7.84 4.51 -12.09
C GLY A 117 8.53 4.29 -13.42
N ALA A 118 9.58 5.05 -13.70
CA ALA A 118 10.37 4.90 -14.93
C ALA A 118 10.96 3.48 -15.10
N SER A 119 11.21 2.79 -13.98
CA SER A 119 11.66 1.40 -13.94
C SER A 119 10.62 0.49 -13.28
N GLY A 120 9.32 0.77 -13.44
CA GLY A 120 8.25 -0.06 -12.86
C GLY A 120 8.05 0.11 -11.35
N GLY A 121 8.83 0.96 -10.68
CA GLY A 121 8.75 1.11 -9.22
C GLY A 121 9.47 0.02 -8.42
N VAL A 122 10.29 -0.80 -9.08
CA VAL A 122 10.98 -1.97 -8.47
C VAL A 122 11.80 -1.59 -7.24
N ARG A 123 12.55 -0.49 -7.31
CA ARG A 123 13.43 -0.08 -6.21
C ARG A 123 12.64 0.40 -4.99
N ALA A 124 11.47 1.03 -5.22
CA ALA A 124 10.56 1.38 -4.14
C ALA A 124 9.97 0.12 -3.48
N ILE A 125 9.57 -0.88 -4.27
CA ILE A 125 9.10 -2.18 -3.75
C ILE A 125 10.18 -2.83 -2.89
N GLU A 126 11.42 -2.94 -3.39
CA GLU A 126 12.53 -3.54 -2.63
C GLU A 126 12.85 -2.75 -1.34
N ALA A 127 12.80 -1.43 -1.39
CA ALA A 127 12.95 -0.61 -0.19
C ALA A 127 11.80 -0.85 0.81
N TRP A 128 10.54 -0.95 0.34
CA TRP A 128 9.41 -1.29 1.19
C TRP A 128 9.57 -2.66 1.85
N ARG A 129 10.07 -3.67 1.14
CA ARG A 129 10.31 -5.01 1.69
C ARG A 129 11.22 -4.98 2.93
N LEU A 130 12.25 -4.15 2.90
CA LEU A 130 13.13 -3.95 4.05
C LEU A 130 12.42 -3.21 5.19
N ILE A 131 11.66 -2.17 4.88
CA ILE A 131 10.97 -1.33 5.86
C ILE A 131 9.89 -2.13 6.61
N VAL A 132 9.02 -2.82 5.90
CA VAL A 132 7.90 -3.56 6.50
C VAL A 132 8.36 -4.76 7.33
N SER A 133 9.57 -5.29 7.08
CA SER A 133 10.14 -6.37 7.87
C SER A 133 10.33 -6.01 9.34
N ASN A 134 10.52 -4.72 9.67
CA ASN A 134 10.61 -4.22 11.04
C ASN A 134 9.36 -4.55 11.88
N PHE A 135 8.19 -4.59 11.23
CA PHE A 135 6.92 -4.93 11.88
C PHE A 135 6.52 -6.39 11.69
N GLN A 136 7.45 -7.25 11.26
CA GLN A 136 7.18 -8.66 10.96
C GLN A 136 6.01 -8.86 9.99
N MET A 137 5.79 -7.89 9.10
CA MET A 137 4.74 -8.01 8.08
C MET A 137 5.08 -9.15 7.10
N LEU A 138 4.08 -9.97 6.80
CA LEU A 138 4.23 -11.11 5.90
C LEU A 138 4.07 -10.66 4.45
N GLN A 139 5.16 -10.73 3.69
CA GLN A 139 5.25 -10.17 2.35
C GLN A 139 4.94 -11.21 1.29
N VAL A 140 4.02 -10.90 0.39
CA VAL A 140 3.77 -11.68 -0.81
C VAL A 140 4.96 -11.52 -1.77
N ARG A 141 5.43 -12.64 -2.36
CA ARG A 141 6.52 -12.59 -3.33
C ARG A 141 6.10 -11.87 -4.61
N ALA A 142 4.89 -12.16 -5.11
CA ALA A 142 4.36 -11.51 -6.31
C ALA A 142 4.25 -10.00 -6.09
N ALA A 143 4.57 -9.23 -7.12
CA ALA A 143 4.39 -7.78 -7.15
C ALA A 143 3.90 -7.37 -8.54
N LEU A 144 3.20 -6.23 -8.63
CA LEU A 144 2.90 -5.60 -9.90
C LEU A 144 3.83 -4.42 -10.12
N GLU A 145 4.31 -4.28 -11.32
CA GLU A 145 5.26 -3.25 -11.73
C GLU A 145 4.76 -2.58 -12.99
N PHE A 146 4.59 -1.25 -12.96
CA PHE A 146 4.07 -0.47 -14.08
C PHE A 146 5.05 0.60 -14.52
N ASN A 147 5.55 0.44 -15.75
CA ASN A 147 6.48 1.40 -16.33
C ASN A 147 5.72 2.62 -16.87
N LEU A 148 6.15 3.83 -16.49
CA LEU A 148 5.51 5.09 -16.90
C LEU A 148 5.50 5.33 -18.41
N PHE A 149 6.42 4.73 -19.15
CA PHE A 149 6.56 4.97 -20.59
C PHE A 149 5.79 3.97 -21.45
N THR A 150 5.36 2.84 -20.89
CA THR A 150 4.71 1.77 -21.64
C THR A 150 3.28 1.45 -21.18
N GLU A 151 2.93 1.82 -19.95
CA GLU A 151 1.64 1.49 -19.35
C GLU A 151 0.82 2.73 -18.96
N PHE A 152 1.22 3.88 -19.52
CA PHE A 152 0.47 5.12 -19.47
C PHE A 152 0.48 5.80 -20.84
N ASN A 153 -0.63 6.44 -21.18
CA ASN A 153 -0.81 7.19 -22.42
C ASN A 153 -1.53 8.52 -22.15
N GLU A 154 -1.93 9.24 -23.19
CA GLU A 154 -2.64 10.52 -23.06
C GLU A 154 -3.98 10.42 -22.32
N SER A 155 -4.61 9.25 -22.33
CA SER A 155 -5.85 8.98 -21.60
C SER A 155 -5.62 8.53 -20.14
N GLY A 156 -4.37 8.38 -19.71
CA GLY A 156 -3.98 7.96 -18.35
C GLY A 156 -3.40 6.55 -18.29
N PHE A 157 -3.73 5.81 -17.24
CA PHE A 157 -3.21 4.46 -16.99
C PHE A 157 -3.82 3.46 -17.97
N ALA A 158 -2.98 2.73 -18.70
CA ALA A 158 -3.36 1.78 -19.76
C ALA A 158 -2.43 0.55 -19.69
N PRO A 159 -2.61 -0.33 -18.70
CA PRO A 159 -1.76 -1.50 -18.51
C PRO A 159 -1.95 -2.53 -19.63
N ALA A 160 -0.90 -3.27 -19.94
CA ALA A 160 -0.97 -4.39 -20.87
C ALA A 160 -1.88 -5.51 -20.33
N ASP A 161 -2.57 -6.24 -21.22
CA ASP A 161 -3.53 -7.31 -20.86
C ASP A 161 -2.95 -8.38 -19.92
N ARG A 162 -1.66 -8.73 -20.09
CA ARG A 162 -0.96 -9.68 -19.21
C ARG A 162 -0.99 -9.26 -17.72
N LYS A 163 -1.13 -7.97 -17.42
CA LYS A 163 -1.19 -7.44 -16.06
C LYS A 163 -2.43 -7.89 -15.29
N ILE A 164 -3.48 -8.30 -15.99
CA ILE A 164 -4.70 -8.84 -15.37
C ILE A 164 -4.39 -10.19 -14.72
N GLU A 165 -3.65 -11.07 -15.41
CA GLU A 165 -3.23 -12.36 -14.85
C GLU A 165 -2.21 -12.19 -13.72
N GLU A 166 -1.24 -11.28 -13.90
CA GLU A 166 -0.26 -10.94 -12.85
C GLU A 166 -0.97 -10.44 -11.57
N ALA A 167 -2.01 -9.60 -11.72
CA ALA A 167 -2.82 -9.12 -10.60
C ALA A 167 -3.62 -10.26 -9.93
N ALA A 168 -4.22 -11.14 -10.71
CA ALA A 168 -4.95 -12.30 -10.18
C ALA A 168 -4.05 -13.19 -9.31
N ASN A 169 -2.79 -13.40 -9.73
CA ASN A 169 -1.79 -14.14 -8.97
C ASN A 169 -1.42 -13.41 -7.66
N LEU A 170 -1.19 -12.09 -7.72
CA LEU A 170 -0.90 -11.28 -6.53
C LEU A 170 -2.03 -11.36 -5.49
N PHE A 171 -3.29 -11.21 -5.92
CA PHE A 171 -4.44 -11.33 -5.04
C PHE A 171 -4.55 -12.73 -4.42
N THR A 172 -4.37 -13.77 -5.23
CA THR A 172 -4.45 -15.17 -4.77
C THR A 172 -3.41 -15.46 -3.70
N ASP A 173 -2.18 -15.01 -3.91
CA ASP A 173 -1.09 -15.16 -2.94
C ASP A 173 -1.37 -14.37 -1.65
N LEU A 174 -1.89 -13.14 -1.76
CA LEU A 174 -2.24 -12.32 -0.60
C LEU A 174 -3.38 -12.96 0.21
N GLU A 175 -4.44 -13.41 -0.44
CA GLU A 175 -5.57 -14.09 0.20
C GLU A 175 -5.17 -15.39 0.90
N ALA A 176 -4.26 -16.15 0.28
CA ALA A 176 -3.69 -17.36 0.92
C ALA A 176 -2.84 -17.01 2.15
N MET A 177 -2.11 -15.90 2.11
CA MET A 177 -1.32 -15.44 3.24
C MET A 177 -2.20 -14.93 4.38
N LEU A 178 -3.25 -14.15 4.08
CA LEU A 178 -4.23 -13.68 5.06
C LEU A 178 -4.87 -14.85 5.84
N LYS A 179 -5.19 -15.95 5.18
CA LYS A 179 -5.72 -17.14 5.83
C LYS A 179 -4.73 -17.77 6.82
N LYS A 180 -3.43 -17.70 6.53
CA LYS A 180 -2.37 -18.23 7.42
C LYS A 180 -2.13 -17.33 8.63
N VAL A 181 -2.27 -16.01 8.46
CA VAL A 181 -2.07 -15.03 9.54
C VAL A 181 -3.22 -15.07 10.55
N ASN A 182 -4.45 -15.35 10.08
CA ASN A 182 -5.66 -15.34 10.90
C ASN A 182 -6.10 -16.74 11.35
N ALA A 183 -5.29 -17.77 11.13
CA ALA A 183 -5.51 -19.15 11.60
C ALA A 183 -4.86 -19.39 12.97
#